data_3d8025d0ffe3cefcec7044cffe1eaced
#
_entry.id   3d8025d0ffe3cefcec7044cffe1eaced
#
_cell.length_a   1.000
_cell.length_b   1.000
_cell.length_c   1.000
_cell.angle_alpha   90.00
_cell.angle_beta   90.00
_cell.angle_gamma   90.00
#
_symmetry.space_group_name_H-M   'P 1'
#
loop_
_entity.id
_entity.type
_entity.pdbx_description
1 polymer ?
#
loop_
_entity_poly.entity_id
_entity_poly.type
_entity_poly.pdbx_seq_one_letter_code
_entity_poly.pdbx_strand_id
1 'polypeptide(L)'
;MTQQTLPPPVWVDRQDKFNQMAAELSAQTRVAVDTESNSLHAYRERVCLIQFSTSKKDYVVDPLVIQDLSLLAPLFANPKIEKIFHAAEYDLICLKRDFGFEFTNLFDTMQAARILSYPFVGLDNLLAEKFGVKIDKRHQKADWGARPLTPAQMDYARYDTHYLFQLRDVLEKELKEKERWELALEDFALACNLGDVKEKNNGSSWKRFAGRKDLSLRDLTVVNELCICRDQIAKKLDRPVFKVIGDDMLLDIARKLPEKDVDLAGIGLSTKQISLWGHEILAATKRGAEAPLVKRDQTQRPSDALLRRMEKLKVWRKKIAREMSVESDIVLPKTYLNILAENPPKNLKELEAALSETPTRFGKYGAEIYRLIGG
;
A
#
# COMPACT_ATOMS: atom_id res chain seq x y z
N MET A 1 -12.50 21.42 -24.73
CA MET A 1 -13.35 21.87 -23.61
C MET A 1 -12.43 22.54 -22.60
N THR A 2 -12.66 23.80 -22.26
CA THR A 2 -11.94 24.56 -21.26
C THR A 2 -12.10 23.84 -19.92
N GLN A 3 -11.00 23.49 -19.27
CA GLN A 3 -10.99 22.96 -17.91
C GLN A 3 -11.76 23.95 -17.02
N GLN A 4 -12.88 23.52 -16.46
CA GLN A 4 -13.68 24.34 -15.56
C GLN A 4 -12.80 24.68 -14.36
N THR A 5 -12.52 25.96 -14.15
CA THR A 5 -11.75 26.42 -12.97
C THR A 5 -12.59 26.15 -11.73
N LEU A 6 -12.22 25.12 -10.98
CA LEU A 6 -12.87 24.79 -9.72
C LEU A 6 -12.54 25.87 -8.67
N PRO A 7 -13.45 26.17 -7.71
CA PRO A 7 -13.13 27.05 -6.61
C PRO A 7 -11.97 26.44 -5.77
N PRO A 8 -11.08 27.25 -5.16
CA PRO A 8 -9.97 26.72 -4.42
C PRO A 8 -10.43 25.81 -3.25
N PRO A 9 -9.67 24.73 -2.92
CA PRO A 9 -10.02 23.89 -1.79
C PRO A 9 -9.88 24.66 -0.48
N VAL A 10 -10.64 24.26 0.53
CA VAL A 10 -10.53 24.83 1.88
C VAL A 10 -9.27 24.26 2.54
N TRP A 11 -8.30 25.14 2.83
CA TRP A 11 -7.10 24.77 3.58
C TRP A 11 -7.40 24.73 5.09
N VAL A 12 -7.19 23.56 5.69
CA VAL A 12 -7.48 23.27 7.10
C VAL A 12 -6.16 23.06 7.85
N ASP A 13 -5.67 24.11 8.45
CA ASP A 13 -4.37 24.24 9.14
C ASP A 13 -4.52 24.65 10.61
N ARG A 14 -5.74 24.75 11.13
CA ARG A 14 -6.04 25.13 12.52
C ARG A 14 -7.14 24.25 13.10
N GLN A 15 -7.08 24.03 14.40
CA GLN A 15 -8.00 23.15 15.11
C GLN A 15 -9.47 23.60 15.01
N ASP A 16 -9.73 24.92 15.02
CA ASP A 16 -11.10 25.46 14.87
C ASP A 16 -11.70 25.15 13.49
N LYS A 17 -10.93 25.34 12.41
CA LYS A 17 -11.35 24.98 11.05
C LYS A 17 -11.56 23.46 10.92
N PHE A 18 -10.67 22.68 11.54
CA PHE A 18 -10.78 21.22 11.53
C PHE A 18 -12.05 20.76 12.23
N ASN A 19 -12.38 21.29 13.41
CA ASN A 19 -13.59 20.93 14.14
C ASN A 19 -14.86 21.27 13.34
N GLN A 20 -14.88 22.43 12.66
CA GLN A 20 -15.97 22.80 11.77
C GLN A 20 -16.10 21.82 10.59
N MET A 21 -14.99 21.51 9.92
CA MET A 21 -14.96 20.56 8.81
C MET A 21 -15.44 19.17 9.27
N ALA A 22 -14.93 18.66 10.40
CA ALA A 22 -15.31 17.34 10.93
C ALA A 22 -16.82 17.26 11.21
N ALA A 23 -17.43 18.32 11.74
CA ALA A 23 -18.88 18.40 11.92
C ALA A 23 -19.63 18.40 10.57
N GLU A 24 -19.15 19.15 9.56
CA GLU A 24 -19.73 19.15 8.20
C GLU A 24 -19.61 17.75 7.54
N LEU A 25 -18.47 17.07 7.67
CA LEU A 25 -18.26 15.72 7.10
C LEU A 25 -19.16 14.67 7.81
N SER A 26 -19.30 14.77 9.12
CA SER A 26 -20.11 13.83 9.91
C SER A 26 -21.63 13.92 9.60
N ALA A 27 -22.06 15.02 8.99
CA ALA A 27 -23.44 15.20 8.53
C ALA A 27 -23.68 14.67 7.09
N GLN A 28 -22.64 14.18 6.41
CA GLN A 28 -22.75 13.61 5.06
C GLN A 28 -23.17 12.14 5.11
N THR A 29 -23.74 11.66 4.01
CA THR A 29 -23.95 10.21 3.78
C THR A 29 -22.78 9.58 3.05
N ARG A 30 -21.96 10.39 2.37
CA ARG A 30 -20.76 9.97 1.62
C ARG A 30 -19.68 11.03 1.73
N VAL A 31 -18.43 10.60 1.81
CA VAL A 31 -17.23 11.46 1.75
C VAL A 31 -16.17 10.80 0.85
N ALA A 32 -15.54 11.58 -0.01
CA ALA A 32 -14.37 11.12 -0.74
C ALA A 32 -13.11 11.44 0.07
N VAL A 33 -12.14 10.54 0.08
CA VAL A 33 -10.92 10.66 0.90
C VAL A 33 -9.71 10.21 0.11
N ASP A 34 -8.59 10.87 0.35
CA ASP A 34 -7.25 10.49 -0.13
C ASP A 34 -6.20 10.95 0.87
N THR A 35 -4.96 10.43 0.78
CA THR A 35 -3.85 10.87 1.62
C THR A 35 -2.56 11.03 0.84
N GLU A 36 -1.72 11.97 1.30
CA GLU A 36 -0.36 12.08 0.82
C GLU A 36 0.64 11.87 1.94
N SER A 37 1.68 11.07 1.67
CA SER A 37 2.73 10.76 2.64
C SER A 37 4.11 11.22 2.18
N ASN A 38 5.07 11.29 3.11
CA ASN A 38 6.46 11.64 2.83
C ASN A 38 7.39 10.40 2.72
N SER A 39 6.86 9.24 2.33
CA SER A 39 7.60 7.97 2.26
C SER A 39 8.88 8.01 1.41
N LEU A 40 8.92 8.88 0.40
CA LEU A 40 10.09 9.09 -0.46
C LEU A 40 11.07 10.15 0.07
N HIS A 41 10.76 10.83 1.16
CA HIS A 41 11.49 12.02 1.62
C HIS A 41 11.99 11.94 3.06
N ALA A 42 11.31 11.23 3.96
CA ALA A 42 11.67 11.11 5.37
C ALA A 42 12.09 9.68 5.76
N TYR A 43 12.83 9.55 6.85
CA TYR A 43 13.20 8.25 7.42
C TYR A 43 11.98 7.50 7.96
N ARG A 44 11.13 8.20 8.71
CA ARG A 44 9.82 7.69 9.13
C ARG A 44 8.74 8.30 8.26
N GLU A 45 8.10 7.43 7.51
CA GLU A 45 6.91 7.79 6.76
C GLU A 45 5.78 8.21 7.69
N ARG A 46 5.07 9.27 7.32
CA ARG A 46 3.84 9.72 7.96
C ARG A 46 2.89 10.33 6.95
N VAL A 47 1.62 10.36 7.31
CA VAL A 47 0.60 11.10 6.56
C VAL A 47 0.89 12.59 6.69
N CYS A 48 1.02 13.28 5.57
CA CYS A 48 1.34 14.71 5.49
C CYS A 48 0.17 15.56 5.02
N LEU A 49 -0.79 14.96 4.30
CA LEU A 49 -2.07 15.58 3.95
C LEU A 49 -3.17 14.56 4.05
N ILE A 50 -4.39 15.03 4.36
CA ILE A 50 -5.62 14.26 4.21
C ILE A 50 -6.56 15.12 3.39
N GLN A 51 -7.02 14.61 2.24
CA GLN A 51 -7.98 15.27 1.39
C GLN A 51 -9.36 14.73 1.64
N PHE A 52 -10.34 15.63 1.69
CA PHE A 52 -11.75 15.27 1.71
C PHE A 52 -12.51 16.04 0.64
N SER A 53 -13.44 15.37 -0.04
CA SER A 53 -14.45 16.04 -0.83
C SER A 53 -15.84 15.63 -0.35
N THR A 54 -16.74 16.61 -0.42
CA THR A 54 -18.19 16.43 -0.32
C THR A 54 -18.80 16.75 -1.68
N SER A 55 -20.11 16.65 -1.83
CA SER A 55 -20.80 17.10 -3.07
C SER A 55 -20.66 18.61 -3.32
N LYS A 56 -20.16 19.41 -2.35
CA LYS A 56 -20.15 20.88 -2.40
C LYS A 56 -18.78 21.51 -2.20
N LYS A 57 -17.87 20.86 -1.48
CA LYS A 57 -16.60 21.45 -1.04
C LYS A 57 -15.48 20.41 -1.06
N ASP A 58 -14.31 20.88 -1.39
CA ASP A 58 -13.06 20.15 -1.26
C ASP A 58 -12.26 20.72 -0.08
N TYR A 59 -11.66 19.85 0.74
CA TYR A 59 -10.83 20.21 1.88
C TYR A 59 -9.46 19.56 1.74
N VAL A 60 -8.43 20.30 2.10
CA VAL A 60 -7.06 19.80 2.26
C VAL A 60 -6.63 20.06 3.68
N VAL A 61 -6.45 19.01 4.45
CA VAL A 61 -6.13 19.04 5.88
C VAL A 61 -4.63 18.86 6.07
N ASP A 62 -4.02 19.69 6.90
CA ASP A 62 -2.62 19.57 7.32
C ASP A 62 -2.51 18.85 8.68
N PRO A 63 -2.34 17.51 8.70
CA PRO A 63 -2.22 16.77 9.95
C PRO A 63 -0.91 17.04 10.70
N LEU A 64 0.04 17.73 10.08
CA LEU A 64 1.32 18.05 10.73
C LEU A 64 1.20 19.20 11.74
N VAL A 65 0.14 20.02 11.61
CA VAL A 65 -0.09 21.19 12.49
C VAL A 65 -1.39 21.08 13.32
N ILE A 66 -2.33 20.22 12.92
CA ILE A 66 -3.53 19.92 13.70
C ILE A 66 -3.13 19.04 14.89
N GLN A 67 -3.47 19.45 16.10
CA GLN A 67 -3.06 18.76 17.33
C GLN A 67 -3.91 17.51 17.62
N ASP A 68 -5.18 17.55 17.28
CA ASP A 68 -6.14 16.47 17.57
C ASP A 68 -7.02 16.18 16.33
N LEU A 69 -6.82 15.00 15.77
CA LEU A 69 -7.59 14.48 14.65
C LEU A 69 -8.66 13.45 15.08
N SER A 70 -8.87 13.25 16.39
CA SER A 70 -9.74 12.19 16.92
C SER A 70 -11.19 12.26 16.43
N LEU A 71 -11.68 13.47 16.05
CA LEU A 71 -13.01 13.65 15.46
C LEU A 71 -13.21 12.91 14.12
N LEU A 72 -12.13 12.50 13.43
CA LEU A 72 -12.23 11.67 12.23
C LEU A 72 -12.45 10.18 12.57
N ALA A 73 -12.08 9.71 13.75
CA ALA A 73 -12.25 8.30 14.11
C ALA A 73 -13.72 7.84 14.02
N PRO A 74 -14.72 8.56 14.63
CA PRO A 74 -16.11 8.18 14.46
C PRO A 74 -16.62 8.34 13.02
N LEU A 75 -16.08 9.25 12.21
CA LEU A 75 -16.41 9.39 10.78
C LEU A 75 -16.00 8.12 10.00
N PHE A 76 -14.75 7.67 10.17
CA PHE A 76 -14.23 6.50 9.46
C PHE A 76 -14.90 5.19 9.91
N ALA A 77 -15.21 5.06 11.18
CA ALA A 77 -15.89 3.89 11.76
C ALA A 77 -17.41 3.87 11.55
N ASN A 78 -18.02 4.95 11.00
CA ASN A 78 -19.48 5.03 10.86
C ASN A 78 -19.97 4.22 9.64
N PRO A 79 -20.76 3.13 9.84
CA PRO A 79 -21.28 2.34 8.72
C PRO A 79 -22.36 3.07 7.89
N LYS A 80 -22.89 4.20 8.36
CA LYS A 80 -23.88 5.00 7.62
C LYS A 80 -23.25 6.02 6.67
N ILE A 81 -21.95 6.26 6.79
CA ILE A 81 -21.21 7.17 5.92
C ILE A 81 -20.32 6.32 5.01
N GLU A 82 -20.53 6.39 3.70
CA GLU A 82 -19.66 5.72 2.72
C GLU A 82 -18.38 6.53 2.52
N LYS A 83 -17.23 5.89 2.67
CA LYS A 83 -15.92 6.47 2.39
C LYS A 83 -15.46 6.03 1.01
N ILE A 84 -15.32 6.98 0.10
CA ILE A 84 -14.94 6.74 -1.29
C ILE A 84 -13.45 7.03 -1.44
N PHE A 85 -12.69 6.03 -1.86
CA PHE A 85 -11.25 6.13 -2.12
C PHE A 85 -10.92 5.69 -3.55
N HIS A 86 -9.68 5.95 -3.93
CA HIS A 86 -9.07 5.34 -5.11
C HIS A 86 -7.78 4.63 -4.71
N ALA A 87 -7.73 3.29 -4.79
CA ALA A 87 -6.62 2.46 -4.33
C ALA A 87 -6.39 2.55 -2.80
N ALA A 88 -7.45 2.42 -2.02
CA ALA A 88 -7.54 2.70 -0.58
C ALA A 88 -6.49 2.00 0.31
N GLU A 89 -5.99 0.80 -0.07
CA GLU A 89 -5.21 -0.07 0.81
C GLU A 89 -4.06 0.67 1.53
N TYR A 90 -3.30 1.47 0.79
CA TYR A 90 -2.17 2.19 1.36
C TYR A 90 -2.59 3.32 2.30
N ASP A 91 -3.63 4.07 1.94
CA ASP A 91 -4.17 5.16 2.75
C ASP A 91 -4.70 4.64 4.08
N LEU A 92 -5.49 3.56 4.04
CA LEU A 92 -6.03 2.93 5.24
C LEU A 92 -4.91 2.45 6.17
N ILE A 93 -3.86 1.82 5.63
CA ILE A 93 -2.68 1.40 6.39
C ILE A 93 -2.01 2.60 7.06
N CYS A 94 -1.78 3.69 6.31
CA CYS A 94 -1.14 4.89 6.83
C CYS A 94 -1.99 5.58 7.89
N LEU A 95 -3.28 5.74 7.65
CA LEU A 95 -4.22 6.37 8.60
C LEU A 95 -4.38 5.54 9.89
N LYS A 96 -4.44 4.20 9.77
CA LYS A 96 -4.46 3.31 10.94
C LYS A 96 -3.16 3.35 11.72
N ARG A 97 -2.01 3.32 11.03
CA ARG A 97 -0.67 3.38 11.66
C ARG A 97 -0.45 4.69 12.41
N ASP A 98 -0.80 5.82 11.80
CA ASP A 98 -0.46 7.14 12.32
C ASP A 98 -1.49 7.66 13.34
N PHE A 99 -2.76 7.29 13.19
CA PHE A 99 -3.87 7.84 13.99
C PHE A 99 -4.75 6.78 14.66
N GLY A 100 -4.53 5.49 14.41
CA GLY A 100 -5.33 4.41 14.99
C GLY A 100 -6.75 4.30 14.45
N PHE A 101 -7.05 4.86 13.27
CA PHE A 101 -8.39 4.83 12.70
C PHE A 101 -8.80 3.44 12.26
N GLU A 102 -10.09 3.11 12.46
CA GLU A 102 -10.74 1.92 11.96
C GLU A 102 -11.77 2.32 10.88
N PHE A 103 -11.99 1.42 9.93
CA PHE A 103 -12.76 1.73 8.72
C PHE A 103 -13.92 0.77 8.54
N THR A 104 -15.03 1.31 8.05
CA THR A 104 -16.20 0.55 7.61
C THR A 104 -16.84 1.24 6.40
N ASN A 105 -17.68 0.55 5.65
CA ASN A 105 -18.44 1.11 4.53
C ASN A 105 -17.56 1.89 3.55
N LEU A 106 -16.62 1.17 2.95
CA LEU A 106 -15.68 1.67 1.94
C LEU A 106 -16.24 1.44 0.54
N PHE A 107 -15.93 2.34 -0.38
CA PHE A 107 -15.99 2.13 -1.83
C PHE A 107 -14.64 2.49 -2.44
N ASP A 108 -13.95 1.52 -3.04
CA ASP A 108 -12.69 1.74 -3.74
C ASP A 108 -12.91 1.75 -5.25
N THR A 109 -12.73 2.92 -5.88
CA THR A 109 -12.97 3.11 -7.31
C THR A 109 -11.96 2.37 -8.19
N MET A 110 -10.71 2.16 -7.73
CA MET A 110 -9.74 1.33 -8.45
C MET A 110 -10.12 -0.14 -8.39
N GLN A 111 -10.49 -0.65 -7.24
CA GLN A 111 -10.92 -2.04 -7.08
C GLN A 111 -12.21 -2.31 -7.87
N ALA A 112 -13.17 -1.37 -7.87
CA ALA A 112 -14.36 -1.44 -8.72
C ALA A 112 -14.00 -1.55 -10.21
N ALA A 113 -13.08 -0.71 -10.70
CA ALA A 113 -12.62 -0.74 -12.08
C ALA A 113 -11.90 -2.06 -12.43
N ARG A 114 -11.09 -2.63 -11.52
CA ARG A 114 -10.45 -3.96 -11.69
C ARG A 114 -11.50 -5.07 -11.83
N ILE A 115 -12.53 -5.05 -10.99
CA ILE A 115 -13.64 -6.02 -11.04
C ILE A 115 -14.43 -5.88 -12.34
N LEU A 116 -14.55 -4.67 -12.87
CA LEU A 116 -15.20 -4.36 -14.15
C LEU A 116 -14.34 -4.69 -15.37
N SER A 117 -13.09 -5.10 -15.17
CA SER A 117 -12.14 -5.44 -16.25
C SER A 117 -11.65 -4.23 -17.05
N TYR A 118 -11.53 -3.07 -16.42
CA TYR A 118 -10.94 -1.90 -17.08
C TYR A 118 -9.45 -2.17 -17.39
N PRO A 119 -8.97 -1.83 -18.59
CA PRO A 119 -7.57 -2.07 -18.97
C PRO A 119 -6.60 -1.13 -18.23
N PHE A 120 -7.07 0.06 -17.84
CA PHE A 120 -6.30 1.06 -17.12
C PHE A 120 -7.13 1.55 -15.92
N VAL A 121 -6.69 1.22 -14.73
CA VAL A 121 -7.44 1.45 -13.50
C VAL A 121 -6.95 2.65 -12.68
N GLY A 122 -5.90 3.34 -13.11
CA GLY A 122 -5.42 4.56 -12.47
C GLY A 122 -6.44 5.69 -12.58
N LEU A 123 -6.52 6.53 -11.53
CA LEU A 123 -7.52 7.60 -11.44
C LEU A 123 -7.49 8.53 -12.67
N ASP A 124 -6.29 8.91 -13.11
CA ASP A 124 -6.10 9.75 -14.31
C ASP A 124 -6.72 9.14 -15.58
N ASN A 125 -6.56 7.82 -15.76
CA ASN A 125 -7.10 7.12 -16.92
C ASN A 125 -8.63 7.04 -16.84
N LEU A 126 -9.16 6.70 -15.66
CA LEU A 126 -10.60 6.59 -15.43
C LEU A 126 -11.28 7.96 -15.61
N LEU A 127 -10.70 9.04 -15.07
CA LEU A 127 -11.25 10.39 -15.22
C LEU A 127 -11.15 10.90 -16.65
N ALA A 128 -10.06 10.59 -17.35
CA ALA A 128 -9.92 10.93 -18.76
C ALA A 128 -10.96 10.21 -19.62
N GLU A 129 -11.18 8.91 -19.38
CA GLU A 129 -12.16 8.10 -20.12
C GLU A 129 -13.60 8.51 -19.83
N LYS A 130 -13.97 8.67 -18.55
CA LYS A 130 -15.36 8.91 -18.17
C LYS A 130 -15.79 10.37 -18.27
N PHE A 131 -14.88 11.31 -18.02
CA PHE A 131 -15.22 12.73 -17.88
C PHE A 131 -14.38 13.66 -18.76
N GLY A 132 -13.39 13.14 -19.50
CA GLY A 132 -12.46 13.96 -20.30
C GLY A 132 -11.51 14.81 -19.46
N VAL A 133 -11.38 14.53 -18.15
CA VAL A 133 -10.54 15.26 -17.21
C VAL A 133 -9.11 14.73 -17.29
N LYS A 134 -8.13 15.64 -17.43
CA LYS A 134 -6.69 15.31 -17.42
C LYS A 134 -6.08 15.77 -16.11
N ILE A 135 -5.46 14.85 -15.37
CA ILE A 135 -4.70 15.12 -14.14
C ILE A 135 -3.22 15.26 -14.48
N ASP A 136 -2.57 16.26 -13.89
CA ASP A 136 -1.13 16.47 -13.99
C ASP A 136 -0.39 15.70 -12.89
N LYS A 137 0.31 14.64 -13.25
CA LYS A 137 1.02 13.76 -12.29
C LYS A 137 2.36 14.29 -11.77
N ARG A 138 2.79 15.50 -12.13
CA ARG A 138 4.10 16.03 -11.75
C ARG A 138 4.30 16.10 -10.24
N HIS A 139 3.21 16.24 -9.46
CA HIS A 139 3.26 16.35 -8.00
C HIS A 139 3.12 15.01 -7.24
N GLN A 140 2.84 13.90 -7.92
CA GLN A 140 2.67 12.58 -7.29
C GLN A 140 3.85 12.14 -6.40
N LYS A 141 5.08 12.60 -6.71
CA LYS A 141 6.29 12.27 -5.94
C LYS A 141 6.86 13.49 -5.22
N ALA A 142 6.05 14.52 -5.00
CA ALA A 142 6.47 15.72 -4.31
C ALA A 142 6.83 15.42 -2.83
N ASP A 143 7.59 16.31 -2.23
CA ASP A 143 7.80 16.28 -0.78
C ASP A 143 6.58 16.88 -0.08
N TRP A 144 5.63 16.04 0.26
CA TRP A 144 4.40 16.44 0.93
C TRP A 144 4.60 16.84 2.40
N GLY A 145 5.78 16.56 2.97
CA GLY A 145 6.17 17.04 4.28
C GLY A 145 6.66 18.49 4.28
N ALA A 146 7.05 19.04 3.12
CA ALA A 146 7.52 20.41 3.00
C ALA A 146 6.39 21.44 3.15
N ARG A 147 6.70 22.60 3.73
CA ARG A 147 5.78 23.74 3.87
C ARG A 147 6.48 25.04 3.49
N PRO A 148 5.75 26.03 2.91
CA PRO A 148 4.34 25.97 2.49
C PRO A 148 4.15 25.12 1.24
N LEU A 149 2.92 24.56 1.03
CA LEU A 149 2.55 23.94 -0.22
C LEU A 149 2.35 25.00 -1.30
N THR A 150 2.71 24.64 -2.53
CA THR A 150 2.45 25.50 -3.69
C THR A 150 0.99 25.43 -4.12
N PRO A 151 0.43 26.44 -4.80
CA PRO A 151 -0.91 26.37 -5.36
C PRO A 151 -1.12 25.15 -6.28
N ALA A 152 -0.10 24.79 -7.06
CA ALA A 152 -0.16 23.61 -7.95
C ALA A 152 -0.23 22.27 -7.17
N GLN A 153 0.44 22.16 -6.01
CA GLN A 153 0.29 21.00 -5.14
C GLN A 153 -1.10 20.93 -4.51
N MET A 154 -1.64 22.07 -4.10
CA MET A 154 -3.01 22.15 -3.56
C MET A 154 -4.06 21.73 -4.60
N ASP A 155 -3.89 22.18 -5.84
CA ASP A 155 -4.76 21.78 -6.93
C ASP A 155 -4.63 20.30 -7.26
N TYR A 156 -3.41 19.75 -7.27
CA TYR A 156 -3.16 18.31 -7.46
C TYR A 156 -3.90 17.49 -6.39
N ALA A 157 -3.63 17.77 -5.11
CA ALA A 157 -4.22 17.05 -3.99
C ALA A 157 -5.75 17.06 -4.00
N ARG A 158 -6.37 18.18 -4.41
CA ARG A 158 -7.83 18.27 -4.56
C ARG A 158 -8.37 17.33 -5.62
N TYR A 159 -7.69 17.17 -6.77
CA TYR A 159 -8.17 16.35 -7.86
C TYR A 159 -8.26 14.87 -7.50
N ASP A 160 -7.51 14.40 -6.52
CA ASP A 160 -7.52 13.00 -6.10
C ASP A 160 -8.84 12.60 -5.40
N THR A 161 -9.63 13.60 -4.90
CA THR A 161 -10.94 13.34 -4.29
C THR A 161 -12.13 13.97 -5.03
N HIS A 162 -11.93 15.09 -5.72
CA HIS A 162 -13.03 15.91 -6.29
C HIS A 162 -14.02 15.14 -7.17
N TYR A 163 -13.51 14.26 -8.02
CA TYR A 163 -14.33 13.52 -8.98
C TYR A 163 -14.77 12.14 -8.50
N LEU A 164 -14.40 11.72 -7.29
CA LEU A 164 -14.67 10.37 -6.84
C LEU A 164 -16.15 10.07 -6.66
N PHE A 165 -16.98 11.07 -6.33
CA PHE A 165 -18.43 10.88 -6.25
C PHE A 165 -19.03 10.46 -7.59
N GLN A 166 -18.72 11.20 -8.66
CA GLN A 166 -19.23 10.92 -10.00
C GLN A 166 -18.69 9.59 -10.52
N LEU A 167 -17.39 9.33 -10.28
CA LEU A 167 -16.74 8.07 -10.69
C LEU A 167 -17.36 6.88 -9.97
N ARG A 168 -17.57 7.00 -8.68
CA ARG A 168 -18.23 5.99 -7.85
C ARG A 168 -19.62 5.64 -8.37
N ASP A 169 -20.44 6.64 -8.68
CA ASP A 169 -21.81 6.43 -9.15
C ASP A 169 -21.85 5.73 -10.54
N VAL A 170 -20.91 6.07 -11.42
CA VAL A 170 -20.74 5.38 -12.72
C VAL A 170 -20.33 3.93 -12.51
N LEU A 171 -19.31 3.68 -11.68
CA LEU A 171 -18.79 2.33 -11.46
C LEU A 171 -19.79 1.43 -10.72
N GLU A 172 -20.55 1.97 -9.74
CA GLU A 172 -21.63 1.22 -9.10
C GLU A 172 -22.68 0.74 -10.10
N LYS A 173 -23.12 1.64 -10.99
CA LYS A 173 -24.08 1.30 -12.03
C LYS A 173 -23.55 0.15 -12.91
N GLU A 174 -22.32 0.26 -13.39
CA GLU A 174 -21.70 -0.76 -14.24
C GLU A 174 -21.49 -2.10 -13.49
N LEU A 175 -21.14 -2.06 -12.20
CA LEU A 175 -21.02 -3.27 -11.36
C LEU A 175 -22.35 -4.00 -11.23
N LYS A 176 -23.45 -3.26 -11.05
CA LYS A 176 -24.79 -3.82 -10.99
C LYS A 176 -25.24 -4.40 -12.32
N GLU A 177 -25.02 -3.68 -13.43
CA GLU A 177 -25.32 -4.13 -14.80
C GLU A 177 -24.58 -5.42 -15.17
N LYS A 178 -23.33 -5.61 -14.67
CA LYS A 178 -22.53 -6.82 -14.90
C LYS A 178 -22.72 -7.89 -13.83
N GLU A 179 -23.64 -7.73 -12.89
CA GLU A 179 -23.90 -8.67 -11.78
C GLU A 179 -22.62 -8.93 -10.92
N ARG A 180 -21.80 -7.89 -10.74
CA ARG A 180 -20.53 -7.96 -9.97
C ARG A 180 -20.56 -7.11 -8.69
N TRP A 181 -21.70 -6.54 -8.35
CA TRP A 181 -21.85 -5.65 -7.21
C TRP A 181 -21.53 -6.34 -5.88
N GLU A 182 -22.11 -7.53 -5.64
CA GLU A 182 -21.87 -8.27 -4.40
C GLU A 182 -20.39 -8.68 -4.24
N LEU A 183 -19.71 -8.99 -5.35
CA LEU A 183 -18.28 -9.27 -5.36
C LEU A 183 -17.46 -8.03 -4.97
N ALA A 184 -17.87 -6.85 -5.44
CA ALA A 184 -17.21 -5.60 -5.09
C ALA A 184 -17.40 -5.25 -3.61
N LEU A 185 -18.61 -5.43 -3.06
CA LEU A 185 -18.88 -5.22 -1.63
C LEU A 185 -18.02 -6.09 -0.73
N GLU A 186 -17.78 -7.37 -1.11
CA GLU A 186 -16.83 -8.23 -0.39
C GLU A 186 -15.42 -7.64 -0.38
N ASP A 187 -14.91 -7.23 -1.53
CA ASP A 187 -13.54 -6.70 -1.62
C ASP A 187 -13.41 -5.37 -0.84
N PHE A 188 -14.43 -4.52 -0.87
CA PHE A 188 -14.46 -3.29 -0.06
C PHE A 188 -14.46 -3.59 1.43
N ALA A 189 -15.22 -4.59 1.87
CA ALA A 189 -15.24 -5.01 3.28
C ALA A 189 -13.89 -5.61 3.70
N LEU A 190 -13.27 -6.45 2.85
CA LEU A 190 -11.94 -7.01 3.10
C LEU A 190 -10.87 -5.94 3.22
N ALA A 191 -10.94 -4.88 2.41
CA ALA A 191 -10.01 -3.76 2.48
C ALA A 191 -10.06 -3.02 3.82
N CYS A 192 -11.21 -3.02 4.52
CA CYS A 192 -11.35 -2.45 5.86
C CYS A 192 -10.67 -3.30 6.96
N ASN A 193 -10.44 -4.60 6.72
CA ASN A 193 -9.87 -5.54 7.68
C ASN A 193 -8.34 -5.56 7.62
N LEU A 194 -7.70 -4.46 8.02
CA LEU A 194 -6.24 -4.29 7.91
C LEU A 194 -5.40 -5.16 8.86
N GLY A 195 -6.03 -5.83 9.85
CA GLY A 195 -5.28 -6.52 10.90
C GLY A 195 -4.36 -5.59 11.69
N ASP A 196 -3.33 -6.16 12.32
CA ASP A 196 -2.30 -5.38 13.02
C ASP A 196 -1.32 -4.76 12.03
N VAL A 197 -1.41 -3.45 11.86
CA VAL A 197 -0.44 -2.69 11.06
C VAL A 197 0.87 -2.57 11.83
N LYS A 198 1.81 -3.46 11.54
CA LYS A 198 3.17 -3.38 12.11
C LYS A 198 3.94 -2.26 11.43
N GLU A 199 4.70 -1.48 12.22
CA GLU A 199 5.69 -0.57 11.63
C GLU A 199 6.55 -1.37 10.62
N LYS A 200 6.55 -0.93 9.36
CA LYS A 200 7.47 -1.49 8.37
C LYS A 200 8.88 -1.23 8.87
N ASN A 201 9.66 -2.29 9.14
CA ASN A 201 11.11 -2.16 9.20
C ASN A 201 11.54 -1.49 7.89
N ASN A 202 12.00 -0.24 7.96
CA ASN A 202 12.30 0.64 6.81
C ASN A 202 13.34 0.08 5.81
N GLY A 203 13.25 -1.21 5.48
CA GLY A 203 14.18 -1.91 4.61
C GLY A 203 15.57 -2.14 5.25
N SER A 204 15.70 -1.91 6.57
CA SER A 204 16.95 -2.10 7.32
C SER A 204 17.28 -3.56 7.62
N SER A 205 16.39 -4.51 7.34
CA SER A 205 16.63 -5.91 7.65
C SER A 205 17.30 -6.68 6.50
N TRP A 206 18.40 -7.37 6.79
CA TRP A 206 19.04 -8.31 5.88
C TRP A 206 18.13 -9.50 5.48
N LYS A 207 17.12 -9.82 6.29
CA LYS A 207 16.20 -10.95 6.07
C LYS A 207 15.50 -10.90 4.70
N ARG A 208 15.30 -9.72 4.12
CA ARG A 208 14.75 -9.57 2.76
C ARG A 208 15.66 -10.15 1.66
N PHE A 209 16.96 -10.30 1.95
CA PHE A 209 17.93 -10.91 1.06
C PHE A 209 18.17 -12.40 1.36
N ALA A 210 17.62 -12.92 2.46
CA ALA A 210 17.89 -14.29 2.94
C ALA A 210 17.52 -15.38 1.91
N GLY A 211 16.52 -15.13 1.04
CA GLY A 211 16.11 -16.04 -0.03
C GLY A 211 17.03 -16.06 -1.26
N ARG A 212 17.99 -15.14 -1.37
CA ARG A 212 18.93 -15.06 -2.51
C ARG A 212 19.95 -16.17 -2.42
N LYS A 213 19.99 -17.04 -3.43
CA LYS A 213 20.92 -18.18 -3.52
C LYS A 213 22.35 -17.78 -3.94
N ASP A 214 22.49 -16.60 -4.53
CA ASP A 214 23.77 -16.03 -4.99
C ASP A 214 24.58 -15.34 -3.87
N LEU A 215 24.06 -15.33 -2.63
CA LEU A 215 24.74 -14.78 -1.47
C LEU A 215 25.14 -15.89 -0.50
N SER A 216 26.38 -15.87 -0.05
CA SER A 216 26.86 -16.73 1.03
C SER A 216 26.31 -16.29 2.40
N LEU A 217 26.46 -17.13 3.44
CA LEU A 217 26.12 -16.71 4.80
C LEU A 217 27.02 -15.57 5.29
N ARG A 218 28.28 -15.52 4.81
CA ARG A 218 29.20 -14.42 5.10
C ARG A 218 28.71 -13.13 4.47
N ASP A 219 28.32 -13.14 3.18
CA ASP A 219 27.76 -11.97 2.53
C ASP A 219 26.54 -11.45 3.27
N LEU A 220 25.62 -12.34 3.68
CA LEU A 220 24.42 -11.96 4.45
C LEU A 220 24.77 -11.38 5.82
N THR A 221 25.87 -11.84 6.45
CA THR A 221 26.34 -11.29 7.74
C THR A 221 26.87 -9.87 7.55
N VAL A 222 27.62 -9.64 6.48
CA VAL A 222 28.09 -8.29 6.12
C VAL A 222 26.91 -7.39 5.75
N VAL A 223 25.96 -7.90 4.97
CA VAL A 223 24.71 -7.18 4.64
C VAL A 223 23.95 -6.78 5.91
N ASN A 224 23.93 -7.63 6.95
CA ASN A 224 23.28 -7.27 8.21
C ASN A 224 23.94 -6.03 8.86
N GLU A 225 25.25 -6.01 8.99
CA GLU A 225 25.98 -4.88 9.57
C GLU A 225 25.84 -3.61 8.73
N LEU A 226 25.87 -3.76 7.39
CA LEU A 226 25.64 -2.64 6.47
C LEU A 226 24.19 -2.12 6.55
N CYS A 227 23.18 -2.98 6.72
CA CYS A 227 21.81 -2.57 6.94
C CYS A 227 21.66 -1.75 8.23
N ILE A 228 22.32 -2.19 9.34
CA ILE A 228 22.33 -1.46 10.61
C ILE A 228 23.00 -0.09 10.44
N CYS A 229 24.16 -0.06 9.81
CA CYS A 229 24.89 1.18 9.53
C CYS A 229 24.05 2.17 8.71
N ARG A 230 23.47 1.68 7.61
CA ARG A 230 22.61 2.46 6.71
C ARG A 230 21.39 3.04 7.44
N ASP A 231 20.77 2.24 8.30
CA ASP A 231 19.62 2.65 9.09
C ASP A 231 19.97 3.78 10.06
N GLN A 232 21.12 3.67 10.74
CA GLN A 232 21.61 4.71 11.64
C GLN A 232 21.88 6.02 10.92
N ILE A 233 22.52 5.97 9.74
CA ILE A 233 22.77 7.14 8.88
C ILE A 233 21.44 7.74 8.42
N ALA A 234 20.53 6.92 7.91
CA ALA A 234 19.21 7.35 7.44
C ALA A 234 18.41 8.06 8.53
N LYS A 235 18.39 7.48 9.74
CA LYS A 235 17.72 8.06 10.92
C LYS A 235 18.32 9.40 11.33
N LYS A 236 19.65 9.51 11.34
CA LYS A 236 20.35 10.76 11.67
C LYS A 236 20.06 11.88 10.68
N LEU A 237 19.87 11.53 9.40
CA LEU A 237 19.61 12.48 8.31
C LEU A 237 18.14 12.74 8.06
N ASP A 238 17.25 12.05 8.76
CA ASP A 238 15.82 11.98 8.45
C ASP A 238 15.55 11.74 6.97
N ARG A 239 16.18 10.68 6.39
CA ARG A 239 16.04 10.32 4.99
C ARG A 239 15.73 8.84 4.83
N PRO A 240 14.99 8.44 3.79
CA PRO A 240 14.78 7.03 3.49
C PRO A 240 16.10 6.28 3.29
N VAL A 241 16.18 5.03 3.75
CA VAL A 241 17.41 4.22 3.68
C VAL A 241 17.96 4.06 2.27
N PHE A 242 17.10 4.00 1.25
CA PHE A 242 17.53 3.88 -0.15
C PHE A 242 18.20 5.15 -0.70
N LYS A 243 17.98 6.32 -0.08
CA LYS A 243 18.66 7.58 -0.42
C LYS A 243 20.06 7.68 0.22
N VAL A 244 20.38 6.83 1.19
CA VAL A 244 21.72 6.72 1.75
C VAL A 244 22.57 5.81 0.86
N ILE A 245 22.21 4.54 0.75
CA ILE A 245 22.85 3.54 -0.10
C ILE A 245 21.75 2.63 -0.65
N GLY A 246 21.73 2.45 -1.99
CA GLY A 246 20.82 1.52 -2.65
C GLY A 246 21.13 0.04 -2.32
N ASP A 247 20.17 -0.84 -2.52
CA ASP A 247 20.32 -2.25 -2.20
C ASP A 247 21.40 -2.95 -3.02
N ASP A 248 21.49 -2.66 -4.31
CA ASP A 248 22.51 -3.26 -5.17
C ASP A 248 23.91 -2.87 -4.71
N MET A 249 24.12 -1.59 -4.39
CA MET A 249 25.38 -1.10 -3.87
C MET A 249 25.75 -1.77 -2.53
N LEU A 250 24.77 -1.96 -1.65
CA LEU A 250 24.95 -2.63 -0.37
C LEU A 250 25.39 -4.10 -0.56
N LEU A 251 24.81 -4.80 -1.55
CA LEU A 251 25.19 -6.16 -1.90
C LEU A 251 26.59 -6.24 -2.51
N ASP A 252 26.97 -5.28 -3.36
CA ASP A 252 28.29 -5.23 -3.95
C ASP A 252 29.38 -4.96 -2.92
N ILE A 253 29.12 -4.09 -1.94
CA ILE A 253 30.03 -3.87 -0.80
C ILE A 253 30.21 -5.19 -0.02
N ALA A 254 29.12 -5.91 0.26
CA ALA A 254 29.19 -7.17 0.99
C ALA A 254 30.00 -8.27 0.27
N ARG A 255 29.92 -8.31 -1.06
CA ARG A 255 30.69 -9.29 -1.87
C ARG A 255 32.15 -8.93 -2.00
N LYS A 256 32.46 -7.63 -2.16
CA LYS A 256 33.81 -7.17 -2.47
C LYS A 256 34.67 -6.87 -1.24
N LEU A 257 34.03 -6.71 -0.06
CA LEU A 257 34.69 -6.46 1.23
C LEU A 257 35.72 -5.32 1.16
N PRO A 258 35.35 -4.09 0.77
CA PRO A 258 36.28 -2.98 0.63
C PRO A 258 36.96 -2.65 1.98
N GLU A 259 38.24 -2.31 1.93
CA GLU A 259 39.05 -1.95 3.09
C GLU A 259 39.43 -0.45 3.11
N LYS A 260 39.35 0.23 1.94
CA LYS A 260 39.77 1.63 1.77
C LYS A 260 38.74 2.40 0.95
N ASP A 261 38.80 3.74 1.03
CA ASP A 261 37.92 4.64 0.28
C ASP A 261 38.02 4.42 -1.23
N VAL A 262 39.22 4.10 -1.75
CA VAL A 262 39.43 3.82 -3.17
C VAL A 262 38.64 2.58 -3.62
N ASP A 263 38.50 1.58 -2.75
CA ASP A 263 37.74 0.37 -3.06
C ASP A 263 36.24 0.69 -3.12
N LEU A 264 35.74 1.57 -2.22
CA LEU A 264 34.36 2.06 -2.24
C LEU A 264 34.07 2.83 -3.54
N ALA A 265 35.01 3.67 -3.99
CA ALA A 265 34.90 4.33 -5.28
C ALA A 265 34.85 3.34 -6.45
N GLY A 266 35.67 2.30 -6.41
CA GLY A 266 35.67 1.20 -7.40
C GLY A 266 34.40 0.35 -7.40
N ILE A 267 33.60 0.38 -6.33
CA ILE A 267 32.28 -0.24 -6.25
C ILE A 267 31.20 0.69 -6.86
N GLY A 268 31.45 2.00 -6.88
CA GLY A 268 30.55 2.98 -7.48
C GLY A 268 29.95 4.00 -6.51
N LEU A 269 30.44 4.07 -5.26
CA LEU A 269 30.06 5.14 -4.35
C LEU A 269 30.62 6.49 -4.86
N SER A 270 29.78 7.50 -4.81
CA SER A 270 30.20 8.87 -5.15
C SER A 270 31.20 9.42 -4.12
N THR A 271 32.09 10.33 -4.55
CA THR A 271 33.02 11.05 -3.66
C THR A 271 32.30 11.65 -2.45
N LYS A 272 31.09 12.20 -2.64
CA LYS A 272 30.27 12.75 -1.57
C LYS A 272 29.84 11.68 -0.56
N GLN A 273 29.39 10.51 -1.02
CA GLN A 273 29.01 9.40 -0.14
C GLN A 273 30.20 8.87 0.65
N ILE A 274 31.36 8.73 0.01
CA ILE A 274 32.61 8.28 0.65
C ILE A 274 33.03 9.30 1.72
N SER A 275 33.07 10.58 1.39
CA SER A 275 33.44 11.63 2.35
C SER A 275 32.51 11.72 3.56
N LEU A 276 31.20 11.44 3.36
CA LEU A 276 30.22 11.54 4.43
C LEU A 276 30.09 10.25 5.27
N TRP A 277 30.23 9.08 4.65
CA TRP A 277 29.88 7.78 5.27
C TRP A 277 30.90 6.66 5.00
N GLY A 278 31.99 6.94 4.32
CA GLY A 278 33.00 5.92 3.95
C GLY A 278 33.55 5.20 5.17
N HIS A 279 33.93 5.95 6.20
CA HIS A 279 34.45 5.38 7.44
C HIS A 279 33.45 4.42 8.13
N GLU A 280 32.17 4.84 8.26
CA GLU A 280 31.11 4.02 8.88
C GLU A 280 30.82 2.77 8.06
N ILE A 281 30.84 2.87 6.71
CA ILE A 281 30.62 1.76 5.79
C ILE A 281 31.76 0.74 5.90
N LEU A 282 33.02 1.18 5.86
CA LEU A 282 34.19 0.32 5.99
C LEU A 282 34.21 -0.38 7.35
N ALA A 283 33.89 0.36 8.43
CA ALA A 283 33.80 -0.20 9.77
C ALA A 283 32.69 -1.26 9.86
N ALA A 284 31.51 -1.04 9.25
CA ALA A 284 30.43 -2.01 9.20
C ALA A 284 30.80 -3.24 8.37
N THR A 285 31.50 -3.06 7.25
CA THR A 285 32.01 -4.14 6.40
C THR A 285 32.96 -5.04 7.20
N LYS A 286 33.91 -4.45 7.90
CA LYS A 286 34.87 -5.18 8.76
C LYS A 286 34.14 -5.94 9.87
N ARG A 287 33.24 -5.30 10.62
CA ARG A 287 32.45 -6.00 11.64
C ARG A 287 31.69 -7.19 11.06
N GLY A 288 31.05 -7.03 9.90
CA GLY A 288 30.34 -8.12 9.25
C GLY A 288 31.24 -9.24 8.76
N ALA A 289 32.46 -8.92 8.32
CA ALA A 289 33.48 -9.92 7.94
C ALA A 289 33.95 -10.77 9.13
N GLU A 290 33.99 -10.20 10.34
CA GLU A 290 34.46 -10.85 11.56
C GLU A 290 33.33 -11.45 12.41
N ALA A 291 32.08 -10.98 12.26
CA ALA A 291 30.94 -11.42 13.08
C ALA A 291 30.57 -12.90 12.88
N PRO A 292 29.93 -13.53 13.89
CA PRO A 292 29.31 -14.85 13.73
C PRO A 292 28.29 -14.85 12.58
N LEU A 293 28.28 -15.95 11.82
CA LEU A 293 27.39 -16.07 10.66
C LEU A 293 25.92 -15.97 11.05
N VAL A 294 25.16 -15.15 10.31
CA VAL A 294 23.70 -15.14 10.43
C VAL A 294 23.12 -16.50 10.07
N LYS A 295 22.02 -16.86 10.74
CA LYS A 295 21.31 -18.11 10.45
C LYS A 295 20.17 -17.79 9.48
N ARG A 296 20.13 -18.44 8.30
CA ARG A 296 18.93 -18.43 7.47
C ARG A 296 17.85 -19.19 8.23
N ASP A 297 16.68 -18.57 8.34
CA ASP A 297 15.50 -19.31 8.77
C ASP A 297 15.34 -20.49 7.81
N GLN A 298 15.43 -21.70 8.32
CA GLN A 298 15.13 -22.91 7.53
C GLN A 298 13.62 -22.90 7.31
N THR A 299 13.17 -22.24 6.23
CA THR A 299 11.81 -22.45 5.76
C THR A 299 11.71 -23.92 5.37
N GLN A 300 10.97 -24.72 6.14
CA GLN A 300 10.69 -26.09 5.77
C GLN A 300 10.12 -26.09 4.35
N ARG A 301 10.68 -26.93 3.50
CA ARG A 301 10.13 -27.10 2.14
C ARG A 301 8.66 -27.45 2.26
N PRO A 302 7.75 -26.71 1.59
CA PRO A 302 6.35 -27.05 1.59
C PRO A 302 6.14 -28.53 1.17
N SER A 303 5.21 -29.23 1.81
CA SER A 303 4.92 -30.60 1.44
C SER A 303 4.43 -30.69 0.00
N ASP A 304 4.72 -31.81 -0.67
CA ASP A 304 4.24 -32.02 -2.05
C ASP A 304 2.71 -31.98 -2.14
N ALA A 305 2.01 -32.35 -1.08
CA ALA A 305 0.56 -32.23 -0.99
C ALA A 305 0.10 -30.78 -0.99
N LEU A 306 0.75 -29.90 -0.22
CA LEU A 306 0.49 -28.45 -0.21
C LEU A 306 0.75 -27.85 -1.59
N LEU A 307 1.89 -28.16 -2.21
CA LEU A 307 2.25 -27.64 -3.54
C LEU A 307 1.21 -28.08 -4.61
N ARG A 308 0.76 -29.33 -4.57
CA ARG A 308 -0.29 -29.82 -5.49
C ARG A 308 -1.61 -29.08 -5.29
N ARG A 309 -2.06 -28.83 -4.04
CA ARG A 309 -3.29 -28.06 -3.78
C ARG A 309 -3.16 -26.61 -4.26
N MET A 310 -2.03 -25.97 -3.97
CA MET A 310 -1.76 -24.61 -4.45
C MET A 310 -1.80 -24.53 -5.98
N GLU A 311 -1.23 -25.51 -6.68
CA GLU A 311 -1.22 -25.51 -8.14
C GLU A 311 -2.63 -25.73 -8.71
N LYS A 312 -3.40 -26.66 -8.17
CA LYS A 312 -4.81 -26.87 -8.57
C LYS A 312 -5.63 -25.59 -8.42
N LEU A 313 -5.53 -24.92 -7.25
CA LEU A 313 -6.24 -23.67 -7.00
C LEU A 313 -5.78 -22.54 -7.92
N LYS A 314 -4.49 -22.41 -8.20
CA LYS A 314 -3.95 -21.40 -9.13
C LYS A 314 -4.44 -21.62 -10.57
N VAL A 315 -4.42 -22.86 -11.04
CA VAL A 315 -4.90 -23.20 -12.39
C VAL A 315 -6.39 -22.91 -12.52
N TRP A 316 -7.19 -23.36 -11.55
CA TRP A 316 -8.61 -23.07 -11.48
C TRP A 316 -8.89 -21.57 -11.46
N ARG A 317 -8.24 -20.83 -10.55
CA ARG A 317 -8.41 -19.39 -10.42
C ARG A 317 -8.11 -18.63 -11.72
N LYS A 318 -7.03 -19.02 -12.42
CA LYS A 318 -6.68 -18.46 -13.73
C LYS A 318 -7.72 -18.76 -14.80
N LYS A 319 -8.31 -19.95 -14.79
CA LYS A 319 -9.39 -20.32 -15.73
C LYS A 319 -10.59 -19.40 -15.55
N ILE A 320 -11.12 -19.30 -14.33
CA ILE A 320 -12.28 -18.45 -14.01
C ILE A 320 -11.98 -16.97 -14.31
N ALA A 321 -10.79 -16.50 -13.97
CA ALA A 321 -10.36 -15.13 -14.25
C ALA A 321 -10.38 -14.80 -15.75
N ARG A 322 -9.96 -15.72 -16.61
CA ARG A 322 -10.05 -15.56 -18.06
C ARG A 322 -11.50 -15.48 -18.55
N GLU A 323 -12.38 -16.35 -18.03
CA GLU A 323 -13.81 -16.36 -18.35
C GLU A 323 -14.47 -15.03 -17.96
N MET A 324 -14.06 -14.45 -16.84
CA MET A 324 -14.56 -13.16 -16.36
C MET A 324 -13.82 -11.95 -16.98
N SER A 325 -12.72 -12.17 -17.70
CA SER A 325 -11.80 -11.14 -18.19
C SER A 325 -11.25 -10.24 -17.07
N VAL A 326 -10.93 -10.81 -15.89
CA VAL A 326 -10.39 -10.10 -14.72
C VAL A 326 -9.02 -10.66 -14.32
N GLU A 327 -8.33 -9.97 -13.42
CA GLU A 327 -7.15 -10.52 -12.76
C GLU A 327 -7.53 -11.65 -11.80
N SER A 328 -6.62 -12.63 -11.64
CA SER A 328 -6.98 -13.86 -10.94
C SER A 328 -7.26 -13.68 -9.43
N ASP A 329 -6.70 -12.65 -8.80
CA ASP A 329 -6.95 -12.32 -7.39
C ASP A 329 -8.38 -11.79 -7.15
N ILE A 330 -9.05 -11.24 -8.17
CA ILE A 330 -10.47 -10.89 -8.10
C ILE A 330 -11.35 -12.14 -7.91
N VAL A 331 -10.97 -13.27 -8.51
CA VAL A 331 -11.73 -14.52 -8.33
C VAL A 331 -11.59 -15.09 -6.93
N LEU A 332 -10.36 -15.15 -6.42
CA LEU A 332 -10.05 -15.59 -5.06
C LEU A 332 -8.77 -14.89 -4.58
N PRO A 333 -8.83 -14.02 -3.56
CA PRO A 333 -7.65 -13.35 -3.03
C PRO A 333 -6.56 -14.35 -2.61
N LYS A 334 -5.29 -13.95 -2.78
CA LYS A 334 -4.13 -14.80 -2.50
C LYS A 334 -4.13 -15.36 -1.07
N THR A 335 -4.62 -14.57 -0.12
CA THR A 335 -4.73 -14.96 1.29
C THR A 335 -5.58 -16.21 1.45
N TYR A 336 -6.79 -16.21 0.89
CA TYR A 336 -7.70 -17.37 0.95
C TYR A 336 -7.17 -18.57 0.16
N LEU A 337 -6.50 -18.33 -0.98
CA LEU A 337 -5.84 -19.41 -1.72
C LEU A 337 -4.80 -20.12 -0.84
N ASN A 338 -3.99 -19.38 -0.11
CA ASN A 338 -2.99 -19.93 0.79
C ASN A 338 -3.65 -20.67 1.97
N ILE A 339 -4.62 -20.05 2.65
CA ILE A 339 -5.36 -20.65 3.77
C ILE A 339 -5.95 -22.00 3.36
N LEU A 340 -6.64 -22.06 2.22
CA LEU A 340 -7.27 -23.29 1.72
C LEU A 340 -6.26 -24.34 1.30
N ALA A 341 -5.11 -23.96 0.76
CA ALA A 341 -4.07 -24.91 0.39
C ALA A 341 -3.35 -25.48 1.62
N GLU A 342 -3.08 -24.66 2.65
CA GLU A 342 -2.44 -25.05 3.90
C GLU A 342 -3.37 -25.91 4.76
N ASN A 343 -4.63 -25.51 4.90
CA ASN A 343 -5.65 -26.14 5.73
C ASN A 343 -6.84 -26.57 4.85
N PRO A 344 -6.73 -27.68 4.11
CA PRO A 344 -7.79 -28.15 3.23
C PRO A 344 -9.05 -28.51 4.04
N PRO A 345 -10.23 -27.97 3.68
CA PRO A 345 -11.47 -28.24 4.40
C PRO A 345 -11.91 -29.70 4.21
N LYS A 346 -12.37 -30.33 5.28
CA LYS A 346 -12.85 -31.73 5.28
C LYS A 346 -14.28 -31.88 4.76
N ASN A 347 -15.04 -30.80 4.77
CA ASN A 347 -16.42 -30.73 4.31
C ASN A 347 -16.77 -29.29 3.88
N LEU A 348 -17.94 -29.12 3.24
CA LEU A 348 -18.39 -27.81 2.77
C LEU A 348 -18.59 -26.80 3.90
N LYS A 349 -18.97 -27.25 5.11
CA LYS A 349 -19.16 -26.37 6.27
C LYS A 349 -17.84 -25.78 6.76
N GLU A 350 -16.76 -26.57 6.74
CA GLU A 350 -15.41 -26.04 7.05
C GLU A 350 -14.93 -25.06 5.98
N LEU A 351 -15.26 -25.32 4.69
CA LEU A 351 -14.95 -24.39 3.62
C LEU A 351 -15.73 -23.07 3.76
N GLU A 352 -17.01 -23.14 4.11
CA GLU A 352 -17.85 -21.97 4.39
C GLU A 352 -17.25 -21.11 5.53
N ALA A 353 -16.84 -21.78 6.62
CA ALA A 353 -16.18 -21.09 7.73
C ALA A 353 -14.85 -20.43 7.32
N ALA A 354 -14.04 -21.11 6.49
CA ALA A 354 -12.78 -20.56 5.97
C ALA A 354 -12.99 -19.38 4.99
N LEU A 355 -14.15 -19.28 4.37
CA LEU A 355 -14.55 -18.23 3.44
C LEU A 355 -15.65 -17.30 4.04
N SER A 356 -15.79 -17.26 5.36
CA SER A 356 -16.87 -16.50 6.04
C SER A 356 -16.87 -15.00 5.71
N GLU A 357 -15.72 -14.42 5.44
CA GLU A 357 -15.59 -13.02 5.01
C GLU A 357 -15.82 -12.82 3.49
N THR A 358 -16.00 -13.93 2.74
CA THR A 358 -16.23 -13.90 1.30
C THR A 358 -17.42 -14.78 0.89
N PRO A 359 -18.63 -14.50 1.44
CA PRO A 359 -19.82 -15.32 1.23
C PRO A 359 -20.29 -15.41 -0.23
N THR A 360 -20.13 -14.33 -1.00
CA THR A 360 -20.44 -14.31 -2.44
C THR A 360 -19.54 -15.29 -3.21
N ARG A 361 -18.24 -15.27 -2.91
CA ARG A 361 -17.28 -16.21 -3.50
C ARG A 361 -17.56 -17.65 -3.07
N PHE A 362 -17.90 -17.86 -1.79
CA PHE A 362 -18.31 -19.19 -1.33
C PHE A 362 -19.54 -19.67 -2.07
N GLY A 363 -20.60 -18.87 -2.16
CA GLY A 363 -21.82 -19.23 -2.87
C GLY A 363 -21.58 -19.57 -4.35
N LYS A 364 -20.70 -18.79 -5.00
CA LYS A 364 -20.41 -18.96 -6.43
C LYS A 364 -19.45 -20.11 -6.74
N TYR A 365 -18.42 -20.30 -5.91
CA TYR A 365 -17.30 -21.18 -6.22
C TYR A 365 -17.06 -22.28 -5.19
N GLY A 366 -17.74 -22.28 -4.04
CA GLY A 366 -17.46 -23.17 -2.91
C GLY A 366 -17.52 -24.65 -3.29
N ALA A 367 -18.55 -25.08 -4.03
CA ALA A 367 -18.67 -26.47 -4.46
C ALA A 367 -17.52 -26.91 -5.41
N GLU A 368 -17.05 -26.02 -6.28
CA GLU A 368 -15.95 -26.30 -7.19
C GLU A 368 -14.61 -26.32 -6.46
N ILE A 369 -14.36 -25.36 -5.58
CA ILE A 369 -13.16 -25.31 -4.72
C ILE A 369 -13.07 -26.58 -3.88
N TYR A 370 -14.18 -27.00 -3.24
CA TYR A 370 -14.19 -28.20 -2.42
C TYR A 370 -13.83 -29.46 -3.23
N ARG A 371 -14.37 -29.63 -4.44
CA ARG A 371 -14.02 -30.75 -5.34
C ARG A 371 -12.54 -30.76 -5.76
N LEU A 372 -11.89 -29.60 -5.80
CA LEU A 372 -10.49 -29.50 -6.20
C LEU A 372 -9.51 -29.90 -5.09
N ILE A 373 -9.83 -29.62 -3.84
CA ILE A 373 -8.90 -29.72 -2.71
C ILE A 373 -9.44 -30.47 -1.49
N GLY A 374 -10.77 -30.70 -1.40
CA GLY A 374 -11.43 -31.47 -0.36
C GLY A 374 -11.41 -32.95 -0.71
N GLY A 375 -10.77 -33.77 0.09
CA GLY A 375 -10.68 -35.22 -0.06
C GLY A 375 -9.28 -35.71 -0.30
#